data_3ee278c8552b9fd1c2c0a559d506e026
#
_entry.id   3ee278c8552b9fd1c2c0a559d506e026
#
_cell.length_a   1.000
_cell.length_b   1.000
_cell.length_c   1.000
_cell.angle_alpha   90.00
_cell.angle_beta   90.00
_cell.angle_gamma   90.00
#
_symmetry.space_group_name_H-M   'P 1'
#
loop_
_entity.id
_entity.type
_entity.pdbx_description
1 polymer ?
#
loop_
_entity_poly.entity_id
_entity_poly.type
_entity_poly.pdbx_seq_one_letter_code
_entity_poly.pdbx_strand_id
1 'polypeptide(L)'
;VRKISLKNSNIVYDNGKQPLAFHDLSARANNIELSSRSSQPGLSFKVKDYYITTRNLSYKTQFYNMSLGLLKLNKNKVQINNFAMKPLFSRAQFIKMIPVERDLYDLKAAQITAEGEWDLFSRNKIINASHVGIESANANIFRSKIPKDDPKIKALYSKMLRSIKIPMTINNLDLKNSVLVYEEDTPESMGPGKLTFSNFNMNVKNLNSAKIKGKPTKVDIKINCSFMNLSPLSVNWNFDVGDQNDAFAISGKTTNLPASGINPFIRPYLH
;
A
#
# COMPACT_ATOMS: atom_id res chain seq x y z
N VAL A 1 7.43 -33.82 9.10
CA VAL A 1 8.81 -33.34 8.80
C VAL A 1 9.21 -32.31 9.84
N ARG A 2 10.36 -32.53 10.51
CA ARG A 2 10.77 -31.63 11.60
C ARG A 2 11.29 -30.29 11.10
N LYS A 3 12.02 -30.27 9.99
CA LYS A 3 12.65 -29.05 9.48
C LYS A 3 12.89 -29.14 7.97
N ILE A 4 12.61 -28.03 7.26
CA ILE A 4 13.08 -27.78 5.90
C ILE A 4 13.86 -26.48 5.93
N SER A 5 14.98 -26.42 5.22
CA SER A 5 15.76 -25.18 5.10
C SER A 5 16.37 -25.05 3.72
N LEU A 6 16.35 -23.82 3.22
CA LEU A 6 17.01 -23.35 2.01
C LEU A 6 17.97 -22.23 2.44
N LYS A 7 19.14 -22.13 1.85
CA LYS A 7 20.11 -21.08 2.16
C LYS A 7 20.67 -20.44 0.89
N ASN A 8 20.74 -19.14 0.89
CA ASN A 8 21.41 -18.30 -0.10
C ASN A 8 21.17 -18.76 -1.57
N SER A 9 19.91 -19.04 -1.89
CA SER A 9 19.53 -19.61 -3.17
C SER A 9 18.92 -18.56 -4.09
N ASN A 10 19.19 -18.67 -5.37
CA ASN A 10 18.52 -17.88 -6.40
C ASN A 10 17.41 -18.74 -7.02
N ILE A 11 16.17 -18.27 -6.94
CA ILE A 11 15.00 -18.99 -7.44
C ILE A 11 14.24 -18.06 -8.38
N VAL A 12 13.91 -18.59 -9.55
CA VAL A 12 12.98 -17.94 -10.47
C VAL A 12 11.69 -18.75 -10.50
N TYR A 13 10.60 -18.11 -10.14
CA TYR A 13 9.26 -18.68 -10.29
C TYR A 13 8.62 -18.07 -11.53
N ASP A 14 8.45 -18.89 -12.55
CA ASP A 14 7.81 -18.51 -13.81
C ASP A 14 6.42 -19.15 -13.88
N ASN A 15 5.40 -18.31 -13.97
CA ASN A 15 4.00 -18.73 -14.13
C ASN A 15 3.48 -18.50 -15.56
N GLY A 16 4.38 -18.32 -16.53
CA GLY A 16 4.05 -18.04 -17.92
C GLY A 16 3.58 -16.62 -18.22
N LYS A 17 3.55 -15.73 -17.22
CA LYS A 17 3.17 -14.32 -17.40
C LYS A 17 4.32 -13.38 -17.12
N GLN A 18 4.81 -13.40 -15.89
CA GLN A 18 5.97 -12.60 -15.48
C GLN A 18 6.76 -13.35 -14.41
N PRO A 19 8.04 -13.63 -14.65
CA PRO A 19 8.84 -14.35 -13.68
C PRO A 19 9.08 -13.51 -12.42
N LEU A 20 9.00 -14.16 -11.28
CA LEU A 20 9.37 -13.60 -9.98
C LEU A 20 10.72 -14.18 -9.58
N ALA A 21 11.74 -13.33 -9.54
CA ALA A 21 13.09 -13.73 -9.17
C ALA A 21 13.38 -13.40 -7.71
N PHE A 22 13.85 -14.40 -6.98
CA PHE A 22 14.34 -14.26 -5.61
C PHE A 22 15.86 -14.39 -5.62
N HIS A 23 16.56 -13.43 -5.04
CA HIS A 23 18.00 -13.45 -4.87
C HIS A 23 18.35 -13.59 -3.39
N ASP A 24 19.42 -14.35 -3.10
CA ASP A 24 19.86 -14.65 -1.73
C ASP A 24 18.71 -15.14 -0.83
N LEU A 25 17.81 -15.95 -1.40
CA LEU A 25 16.68 -16.49 -0.67
C LEU A 25 17.18 -17.49 0.37
N SER A 26 16.87 -17.21 1.62
CA SER A 26 17.01 -18.16 2.70
C SER A 26 15.66 -18.37 3.36
N ALA A 27 15.27 -19.62 3.51
CA ALA A 27 14.01 -20.00 4.12
C ALA A 27 14.22 -21.15 5.10
N ARG A 28 13.55 -21.09 6.24
CA ARG A 28 13.50 -22.17 7.23
C ARG A 28 12.04 -22.35 7.65
N ALA A 29 11.61 -23.58 7.67
CA ALA A 29 10.34 -23.99 8.25
C ALA A 29 10.57 -25.13 9.25
N ASN A 30 9.99 -24.99 10.45
CA ASN A 30 10.12 -25.97 11.52
C ASN A 30 8.74 -26.55 11.88
N ASN A 31 8.75 -27.77 12.40
CA ASN A 31 7.54 -28.45 12.88
C ASN A 31 6.41 -28.44 11.83
N ILE A 32 6.71 -29.04 10.70
CA ILE A 32 5.79 -29.15 9.57
C ILE A 32 4.89 -30.36 9.80
N GLU A 33 3.62 -30.13 10.00
CA GLU A 33 2.57 -31.16 10.13
C GLU A 33 1.84 -31.30 8.82
N LEU A 34 1.82 -32.50 8.27
CA LEU A 34 1.01 -32.84 7.10
C LEU A 34 -0.38 -33.27 7.56
N SER A 35 -1.42 -32.64 7.05
CA SER A 35 -2.79 -33.05 7.30
C SER A 35 -3.21 -34.07 6.25
N SER A 36 -3.47 -35.31 6.66
CA SER A 36 -3.94 -36.38 5.79
C SER A 36 -5.44 -36.30 5.46
N ARG A 37 -6.17 -35.35 6.03
CA ARG A 37 -7.62 -35.19 5.87
C ARG A 37 -7.94 -34.10 4.83
N SER A 38 -7.78 -34.41 3.55
CA SER A 38 -8.52 -33.66 2.52
C SER A 38 -8.82 -34.51 1.32
N SER A 39 -10.08 -34.67 1.06
CA SER A 39 -10.65 -35.18 -0.18
C SER A 39 -10.50 -34.24 -1.38
N GLN A 40 -9.64 -33.22 -1.28
CA GLN A 40 -9.36 -32.23 -2.33
C GLN A 40 -7.90 -32.27 -2.73
N PRO A 41 -7.57 -32.07 -4.02
CA PRO A 41 -6.19 -32.01 -4.49
C PRO A 41 -5.44 -30.84 -3.87
N GLY A 42 -4.31 -31.13 -3.25
CA GLY A 42 -3.39 -30.18 -2.63
C GLY A 42 -2.91 -30.67 -1.26
N LEU A 43 -1.59 -30.52 -1.03
CA LEU A 43 -0.99 -30.81 0.27
C LEU A 43 -1.44 -29.76 1.29
N SER A 44 -2.20 -30.18 2.31
CA SER A 44 -2.46 -29.33 3.47
C SER A 44 -1.35 -29.55 4.48
N PHE A 45 -0.60 -28.49 4.78
CA PHE A 45 0.41 -28.54 5.82
C PHE A 45 0.29 -27.33 6.75
N LYS A 46 0.60 -27.55 8.01
CA LYS A 46 0.77 -26.47 9.00
C LYS A 46 2.25 -26.33 9.28
N VAL A 47 2.71 -25.09 9.29
CA VAL A 47 4.07 -24.74 9.69
C VAL A 47 3.99 -23.99 11.01
N LYS A 48 4.62 -24.51 12.06
CA LYS A 48 4.58 -23.88 13.36
C LYS A 48 5.42 -22.61 13.39
N ASP A 49 6.62 -22.69 12.85
CA ASP A 49 7.57 -21.57 12.79
C ASP A 49 8.22 -21.54 11.41
N TYR A 50 8.36 -20.35 10.87
CA TYR A 50 9.10 -20.12 9.64
C TYR A 50 9.85 -18.80 9.66
N TYR A 51 10.91 -18.75 8.90
CA TYR A 51 11.70 -17.54 8.66
C TYR A 51 12.10 -17.50 7.20
N ILE A 52 11.83 -16.39 6.55
CA ILE A 52 12.15 -16.14 5.14
C ILE A 52 12.92 -14.82 5.05
N THR A 53 14.02 -14.82 4.35
CA THR A 53 14.74 -13.60 3.99
C THR A 53 15.14 -13.67 2.53
N THR A 54 15.03 -12.56 1.82
CA THR A 54 15.50 -12.42 0.43
C THR A 54 15.93 -10.97 0.18
N ARG A 55 16.82 -10.79 -0.80
CA ARG A 55 17.33 -9.49 -1.21
C ARG A 55 16.96 -9.20 -2.66
N ASN A 56 16.89 -7.90 -2.97
CA ASN A 56 16.74 -7.41 -4.35
C ASN A 56 15.58 -8.07 -5.11
N LEU A 57 14.46 -8.28 -4.43
CA LEU A 57 13.25 -8.81 -5.05
C LEU A 57 12.66 -7.75 -5.97
N SER A 58 12.31 -8.15 -7.18
CA SER A 58 11.61 -7.27 -8.12
C SER A 58 10.49 -8.02 -8.85
N TYR A 59 9.42 -7.29 -9.15
CA TYR A 59 8.27 -7.79 -9.87
C TYR A 59 7.71 -6.70 -10.78
N LYS A 60 7.52 -7.02 -12.05
CA LYS A 60 6.93 -6.11 -13.02
C LYS A 60 5.44 -6.40 -13.16
N THR A 61 4.66 -5.34 -13.21
CA THR A 61 3.24 -5.35 -13.60
C THR A 61 3.11 -4.71 -14.99
N GLN A 62 1.90 -4.51 -15.45
CA GLN A 62 1.66 -3.82 -16.72
C GLN A 62 2.25 -2.40 -16.74
N PHE A 63 2.18 -1.68 -15.62
CA PHE A 63 2.57 -0.26 -15.54
C PHE A 63 3.71 0.04 -14.59
N TYR A 64 4.07 -0.90 -13.71
CA TYR A 64 5.01 -0.64 -12.63
C TYR A 64 6.10 -1.69 -12.51
N ASN A 65 7.29 -1.25 -12.14
CA ASN A 65 8.30 -2.10 -11.54
C ASN A 65 8.24 -1.94 -10.01
N MET A 66 7.88 -3.01 -9.31
CA MET A 66 7.90 -3.09 -7.86
C MET A 66 9.20 -3.74 -7.42
N SER A 67 9.89 -3.15 -6.45
CA SER A 67 11.15 -3.69 -5.93
C SER A 67 11.29 -3.48 -4.44
N LEU A 68 12.10 -4.29 -3.81
CA LEU A 68 12.54 -4.14 -2.43
C LEU A 68 14.00 -4.59 -2.28
N GLY A 69 14.76 -3.91 -1.41
CA GLY A 69 16.16 -4.25 -1.16
C GLY A 69 16.32 -5.42 -0.21
N LEU A 70 15.45 -5.53 0.80
CA LEU A 70 15.46 -6.61 1.78
C LEU A 70 14.03 -6.94 2.21
N LEU A 71 13.70 -8.22 2.26
CA LEU A 71 12.54 -8.76 2.96
C LEU A 71 13.01 -9.70 4.07
N LYS A 72 12.50 -9.51 5.28
CA LYS A 72 12.54 -10.49 6.37
C LYS A 72 11.12 -10.76 6.82
N LEU A 73 10.77 -12.02 6.91
CA LEU A 73 9.42 -12.45 7.25
C LEU A 73 9.48 -13.65 8.18
N ASN A 74 8.73 -13.60 9.26
CA ASN A 74 8.43 -14.75 10.10
C ASN A 74 6.93 -14.72 10.48
N LYS A 75 6.52 -15.61 11.37
CA LYS A 75 5.13 -15.76 11.79
C LYS A 75 4.52 -14.48 12.39
N ASN A 76 5.36 -13.64 13.03
CA ASN A 76 4.88 -12.50 13.80
C ASN A 76 5.45 -11.17 13.35
N LYS A 77 6.43 -11.16 12.44
CA LYS A 77 7.10 -9.94 12.01
C LYS A 77 7.43 -9.95 10.54
N VAL A 78 7.17 -8.81 9.90
CA VAL A 78 7.63 -8.47 8.54
C VAL A 78 8.52 -7.24 8.64
N GLN A 79 9.62 -7.25 7.91
CA GLN A 79 10.46 -6.08 7.67
C GLN A 79 10.79 -6.03 6.19
N ILE A 80 10.50 -4.89 5.57
CA ILE A 80 10.86 -4.58 4.19
C ILE A 80 11.70 -3.32 4.21
N ASN A 81 12.85 -3.33 3.55
CA ASN A 81 13.68 -2.14 3.38
C ASN A 81 13.76 -1.77 1.90
N ASN A 82 13.82 -0.47 1.64
CA ASN A 82 13.97 0.10 0.30
C ASN A 82 12.88 -0.38 -0.68
N PHE A 83 11.62 -0.27 -0.25
CA PHE A 83 10.50 -0.53 -1.15
C PHE A 83 10.41 0.56 -2.22
N ALA A 84 10.13 0.17 -3.45
CA ALA A 84 9.77 1.09 -4.52
C ALA A 84 8.72 0.48 -5.45
N MET A 85 7.79 1.30 -5.91
CA MET A 85 6.88 1.03 -7.01
C MET A 85 7.03 2.17 -8.02
N LYS A 86 7.73 1.91 -9.11
CA LYS A 86 8.08 2.92 -10.10
C LYS A 86 7.35 2.69 -11.41
N PRO A 87 6.84 3.74 -12.07
CA PRO A 87 6.29 3.63 -13.41
C PRO A 87 7.31 3.02 -14.39
N LEU A 88 6.83 2.17 -15.30
CA LEU A 88 7.62 1.64 -16.41
C LEU A 88 7.65 2.60 -17.60
N PHE A 89 6.73 3.55 -17.64
CA PHE A 89 6.52 4.47 -18.74
C PHE A 89 6.58 5.92 -18.27
N SER A 90 6.95 6.83 -19.15
CA SER A 90 6.81 8.26 -18.90
C SER A 90 5.31 8.64 -18.80
N ARG A 91 5.00 9.80 -18.19
CA ARG A 91 3.62 10.31 -18.10
C ARG A 91 2.95 10.37 -19.48
N ALA A 92 3.64 10.91 -20.48
CA ALA A 92 3.11 11.02 -21.84
C ALA A 92 2.83 9.66 -22.49
N GLN A 93 3.66 8.65 -22.24
CA GLN A 93 3.42 7.27 -22.71
C GLN A 93 2.23 6.65 -21.98
N PHE A 94 2.17 6.81 -20.64
CA PHE A 94 1.08 6.28 -19.83
C PHE A 94 -0.28 6.83 -20.27
N ILE A 95 -0.39 8.15 -20.47
CA ILE A 95 -1.62 8.80 -20.94
C ILE A 95 -2.13 8.18 -22.26
N LYS A 96 -1.21 7.89 -23.19
CA LYS A 96 -1.56 7.25 -24.48
C LYS A 96 -2.02 5.78 -24.34
N MET A 97 -1.64 5.12 -23.25
CA MET A 97 -1.94 3.70 -23.02
C MET A 97 -3.24 3.46 -22.26
N ILE A 98 -3.80 4.47 -21.59
CA ILE A 98 -5.00 4.34 -20.77
C ILE A 98 -6.24 4.84 -21.54
N PRO A 99 -7.35 4.06 -21.58
CA PRO A 99 -8.56 4.46 -22.29
C PRO A 99 -9.38 5.51 -21.54
N VAL A 100 -9.23 5.59 -20.23
CA VAL A 100 -9.93 6.52 -19.33
C VAL A 100 -8.96 7.07 -18.28
N GLU A 101 -9.31 8.18 -17.63
CA GLU A 101 -8.48 8.80 -16.60
C GLU A 101 -8.08 7.82 -15.50
N ARG A 102 -6.81 7.85 -15.11
CA ARG A 102 -6.24 6.95 -14.11
C ARG A 102 -5.02 7.57 -13.43
N ASP A 103 -4.87 7.27 -12.15
CA ASP A 103 -3.69 7.73 -11.40
C ASP A 103 -2.45 6.91 -11.78
N LEU A 104 -1.32 7.60 -11.91
CA LEU A 104 0.01 7.03 -12.03
C LEU A 104 0.74 7.27 -10.70
N TYR A 105 1.28 6.19 -10.12
CA TYR A 105 1.93 6.21 -8.82
C TYR A 105 3.45 6.04 -8.96
N ASP A 106 4.24 6.89 -8.29
CA ASP A 106 5.67 6.65 -8.00
C ASP A 106 5.82 6.64 -6.48
N LEU A 107 6.06 5.47 -5.92
CA LEU A 107 6.09 5.27 -4.47
C LEU A 107 7.43 4.72 -4.03
N LYS A 108 7.93 5.20 -2.89
CA LYS A 108 9.11 4.66 -2.21
C LYS A 108 8.86 4.67 -0.71
N ALA A 109 9.48 3.74 0.01
CA ALA A 109 9.55 3.76 1.46
C ALA A 109 10.91 3.21 1.91
N ALA A 110 11.56 3.88 2.85
CA ALA A 110 12.83 3.41 3.37
C ALA A 110 12.66 2.10 4.15
N GLN A 111 11.62 2.05 4.99
CA GLN A 111 11.30 0.86 5.77
C GLN A 111 9.80 0.68 5.93
N ILE A 112 9.35 -0.58 5.84
CA ILE A 112 8.00 -1.00 6.21
C ILE A 112 8.16 -2.15 7.20
N THR A 113 7.50 -2.05 8.35
CA THR A 113 7.46 -3.10 9.38
C THR A 113 6.01 -3.48 9.67
N ALA A 114 5.79 -4.74 9.99
CA ALA A 114 4.52 -5.19 10.53
C ALA A 114 4.76 -6.19 11.67
N GLU A 115 3.97 -6.08 12.73
CA GLU A 115 3.96 -6.99 13.87
C GLU A 115 2.54 -7.50 14.08
N GLY A 116 2.39 -8.79 14.32
CA GLY A 116 1.07 -9.37 14.49
C GLY A 116 1.05 -10.88 14.30
N GLU A 117 -0.06 -11.36 13.84
CA GLU A 117 -0.28 -12.77 13.53
C GLU A 117 -0.84 -12.91 12.11
N TRP A 118 -0.22 -13.75 11.32
CA TRP A 118 -0.68 -14.12 9.99
C TRP A 118 -0.39 -15.58 9.72
N ASP A 119 -1.31 -16.23 9.05
CA ASP A 119 -1.15 -17.60 8.59
C ASP A 119 -1.13 -17.62 7.06
N LEU A 120 0.08 -17.56 6.50
CA LEU A 120 0.29 -17.52 5.04
C LEU A 120 0.12 -18.90 4.39
N PHE A 121 0.20 -19.97 5.17
CA PHE A 121 0.20 -21.35 4.69
C PHE A 121 -1.15 -22.06 4.92
N SER A 122 -2.07 -21.45 5.69
CA SER A 122 -3.39 -22.00 5.87
C SER A 122 -4.32 -21.66 4.71
N ARG A 123 -5.37 -22.47 4.56
CA ARG A 123 -6.44 -22.17 3.60
C ARG A 123 -7.22 -20.92 3.99
N ASN A 124 -7.40 -20.69 5.27
CA ASN A 124 -8.10 -19.54 5.82
C ASN A 124 -7.07 -18.44 6.17
N LYS A 125 -6.53 -17.82 5.11
CA LYS A 125 -5.58 -16.72 5.28
C LYS A 125 -6.23 -15.60 6.07
N ILE A 126 -5.54 -15.14 7.12
CA ILE A 126 -5.95 -14.00 7.96
C ILE A 126 -4.74 -13.11 8.20
N ILE A 127 -4.98 -11.80 8.30
CA ILE A 127 -3.99 -10.82 8.70
C ILE A 127 -4.52 -10.10 9.95
N ASN A 128 -3.87 -10.31 11.07
CA ASN A 128 -4.19 -9.64 12.33
C ASN A 128 -2.93 -8.94 12.84
N ALA A 129 -2.66 -7.73 12.35
CA ALA A 129 -1.50 -6.96 12.74
C ALA A 129 -1.83 -6.08 13.95
N SER A 130 -0.99 -6.12 14.97
CA SER A 130 -1.02 -5.20 16.10
C SER A 130 -0.51 -3.82 15.68
N HIS A 131 0.55 -3.79 14.88
CA HIS A 131 1.19 -2.57 14.41
C HIS A 131 1.76 -2.72 13.01
N VAL A 132 1.60 -1.67 12.19
CA VAL A 132 2.30 -1.48 10.92
C VAL A 132 2.99 -0.12 10.95
N GLY A 133 4.29 -0.09 10.69
CA GLY A 133 5.09 1.14 10.59
C GLY A 133 5.60 1.33 9.17
N ILE A 134 5.50 2.54 8.65
CA ILE A 134 6.05 2.96 7.35
C ILE A 134 6.90 4.20 7.60
N GLU A 135 8.18 4.14 7.29
CA GLU A 135 9.13 5.23 7.53
C GLU A 135 9.64 5.82 6.23
N SER A 136 9.72 7.16 6.19
CA SER A 136 10.31 7.93 5.11
C SER A 136 9.75 7.54 3.73
N ALA A 137 8.42 7.47 3.64
CA ALA A 137 7.76 7.26 2.37
C ALA A 137 7.80 8.53 1.52
N ASN A 138 7.97 8.35 0.22
CA ASN A 138 7.80 9.39 -0.78
C ASN A 138 6.78 8.88 -1.80
N ALA A 139 5.65 9.55 -1.87
CA ALA A 139 4.56 9.19 -2.77
C ALA A 139 4.31 10.36 -3.74
N ASN A 140 4.45 10.10 -5.03
CA ASN A 140 3.98 10.98 -6.08
C ASN A 140 2.78 10.32 -6.76
N ILE A 141 1.65 11.03 -6.78
CA ILE A 141 0.42 10.62 -7.45
C ILE A 141 0.16 11.63 -8.56
N PHE A 142 0.25 11.17 -9.79
CA PHE A 142 -0.06 11.98 -10.95
C PHE A 142 -1.36 11.52 -11.59
N ARG A 143 -2.28 12.46 -11.80
CA ARG A 143 -3.53 12.24 -12.53
C ARG A 143 -3.52 13.07 -13.80
N SER A 144 -3.86 12.46 -14.93
CA SER A 144 -4.16 13.19 -16.15
C SER A 144 -5.65 13.12 -16.44
N LYS A 145 -6.24 14.27 -16.70
CA LYS A 145 -7.63 14.40 -17.20
C LYS A 145 -7.68 14.56 -18.72
N ILE A 146 -6.57 14.34 -19.42
CA ILE A 146 -6.52 14.32 -20.89
C ILE A 146 -7.29 13.11 -21.45
N PRO A 147 -7.16 11.88 -20.90
CA PRO A 147 -8.03 10.77 -21.28
C PRO A 147 -9.49 11.03 -20.86
N LYS A 148 -10.41 10.33 -21.50
CA LYS A 148 -11.84 10.41 -21.14
C LYS A 148 -12.08 10.08 -19.66
N ASP A 149 -13.08 10.70 -19.07
CA ASP A 149 -13.52 10.39 -17.72
C ASP A 149 -13.86 8.91 -17.57
N ASP A 150 -13.51 8.32 -16.43
CA ASP A 150 -13.96 6.97 -16.09
C ASP A 150 -15.44 7.03 -15.69
N PRO A 151 -16.36 6.42 -16.45
CA PRO A 151 -17.79 6.43 -16.13
C PRO A 151 -18.13 5.63 -14.87
N LYS A 152 -17.18 4.87 -14.33
CA LYS A 152 -17.40 4.08 -13.13
C LYS A 152 -17.39 4.96 -11.88
N ILE A 153 -18.42 4.82 -11.05
CA ILE A 153 -18.45 5.44 -9.73
C ILE A 153 -17.30 4.85 -8.90
N LYS A 154 -16.36 5.70 -8.50
CA LYS A 154 -15.23 5.28 -7.65
C LYS A 154 -15.76 4.83 -6.29
N ALA A 155 -15.37 3.63 -5.88
CA ALA A 155 -15.70 3.12 -4.56
C ALA A 155 -15.05 4.01 -3.48
N LEU A 156 -15.79 4.32 -2.43
CA LEU A 156 -15.25 4.96 -1.24
C LEU A 156 -14.35 4.00 -0.44
N TYR A 157 -13.54 4.52 0.45
CA TYR A 157 -12.50 3.74 1.16
C TYR A 157 -13.09 2.59 1.99
N SER A 158 -14.22 2.80 2.65
CA SER A 158 -14.96 1.75 3.39
C SER A 158 -15.33 0.58 2.48
N LYS A 159 -15.92 0.86 1.30
CA LYS A 159 -16.25 -0.16 0.29
C LYS A 159 -14.99 -0.85 -0.26
N MET A 160 -13.91 -0.10 -0.49
CA MET A 160 -12.63 -0.67 -0.94
C MET A 160 -12.08 -1.64 0.11
N LEU A 161 -12.09 -1.29 1.40
CA LEU A 161 -11.64 -2.15 2.49
C LEU A 161 -12.52 -3.40 2.63
N ARG A 162 -13.84 -3.28 2.53
CA ARG A 162 -14.75 -4.45 2.52
C ARG A 162 -14.49 -5.38 1.34
N SER A 163 -14.02 -4.87 0.22
CA SER A 163 -13.74 -5.67 -0.99
C SER A 163 -12.48 -6.53 -0.87
N ILE A 164 -11.61 -6.26 0.10
CA ILE A 164 -10.40 -7.07 0.35
C ILE A 164 -10.82 -8.49 0.66
N LYS A 165 -10.33 -9.46 -0.13
CA LYS A 165 -10.73 -10.88 -0.01
C LYS A 165 -10.25 -11.53 1.29
N ILE A 166 -9.08 -11.14 1.77
CA ILE A 166 -8.47 -11.71 2.99
C ILE A 166 -9.02 -10.97 4.20
N PRO A 167 -9.58 -11.67 5.22
CA PRO A 167 -9.93 -11.06 6.49
C PRO A 167 -8.71 -10.36 7.09
N MET A 168 -8.82 -9.06 7.33
CA MET A 168 -7.70 -8.23 7.77
C MET A 168 -8.11 -7.28 8.89
N THR A 169 -7.25 -7.13 9.89
CA THR A 169 -7.28 -6.02 10.86
C THR A 169 -5.85 -5.57 11.15
N ILE A 170 -5.66 -4.26 11.27
CA ILE A 170 -4.44 -3.58 11.70
C ILE A 170 -4.84 -2.63 12.81
N ASN A 171 -4.44 -2.92 14.05
CA ASN A 171 -4.87 -2.13 15.19
C ASN A 171 -4.31 -0.71 15.14
N ASN A 172 -3.04 -0.56 14.75
CA ASN A 172 -2.37 0.71 14.60
C ASN A 172 -1.46 0.72 13.38
N LEU A 173 -1.61 1.72 12.50
CA LEU A 173 -0.70 1.97 11.39
C LEU A 173 -0.12 3.37 11.53
N ASP A 174 1.19 3.48 11.52
CA ASP A 174 1.93 4.73 11.55
C ASP A 174 2.69 4.93 10.24
N LEU A 175 2.48 6.07 9.62
CA LEU A 175 3.32 6.59 8.53
C LEU A 175 4.06 7.81 9.07
N LYS A 176 5.40 7.82 9.00
CA LYS A 176 6.22 8.88 9.58
C LYS A 176 7.24 9.45 8.60
N ASN A 177 7.60 10.71 8.81
CA ASN A 177 8.68 11.38 8.08
C ASN A 177 8.54 11.29 6.56
N SER A 178 7.33 11.44 6.06
CA SER A 178 6.98 11.13 4.68
C SER A 178 6.68 12.39 3.87
N VAL A 179 6.59 12.22 2.56
CA VAL A 179 6.20 13.27 1.61
C VAL A 179 5.13 12.70 0.69
N LEU A 180 4.05 13.45 0.50
CA LEU A 180 3.04 13.19 -0.51
C LEU A 180 2.99 14.35 -1.49
N VAL A 181 3.08 14.04 -2.77
CA VAL A 181 2.90 14.99 -3.87
C VAL A 181 1.73 14.50 -4.73
N TYR A 182 0.76 15.37 -4.96
CA TYR A 182 -0.31 15.15 -5.91
C TYR A 182 -0.15 16.12 -7.08
N GLU A 183 -0.22 15.58 -8.29
CA GLU A 183 -0.12 16.37 -9.52
C GLU A 183 -1.28 16.02 -10.45
N GLU A 184 -1.86 17.03 -11.06
CA GLU A 184 -2.98 16.87 -11.99
C GLU A 184 -2.81 17.78 -13.20
N ASP A 185 -3.06 17.25 -14.40
CA ASP A 185 -3.12 18.04 -15.62
C ASP A 185 -4.48 17.89 -16.34
N THR A 186 -4.78 18.85 -17.19
CA THR A 186 -5.94 18.86 -18.09
C THR A 186 -5.45 19.16 -19.51
N PRO A 187 -6.30 18.98 -20.54
CA PRO A 187 -5.94 19.35 -21.92
C PRO A 187 -5.52 20.82 -22.07
N GLU A 188 -6.10 21.71 -21.24
CA GLU A 188 -5.90 23.15 -21.30
C GLU A 188 -4.74 23.63 -20.42
N SER A 189 -4.28 22.81 -19.47
CA SER A 189 -3.24 23.24 -18.52
C SER A 189 -1.86 23.33 -19.15
N MET A 190 -1.09 24.34 -18.75
CA MET A 190 0.33 24.49 -19.11
C MET A 190 1.23 23.65 -18.20
N GLY A 191 0.98 22.33 -18.13
CA GLY A 191 1.62 21.39 -17.22
C GLY A 191 0.76 21.07 -15.99
N PRO A 192 1.21 20.17 -15.13
CA PRO A 192 0.42 19.74 -13.97
C PRO A 192 0.38 20.77 -12.86
N GLY A 193 -0.81 21.01 -12.31
CA GLY A 193 -0.97 21.61 -11.00
C GLY A 193 -0.41 20.70 -9.91
N LYS A 194 0.24 21.27 -8.88
CA LYS A 194 0.98 20.49 -7.88
C LYS A 194 0.61 20.87 -6.45
N LEU A 195 0.21 19.88 -5.66
CA LEU A 195 0.07 19.96 -4.20
C LEU A 195 1.18 19.17 -3.53
N THR A 196 1.79 19.75 -2.49
CA THR A 196 2.86 19.09 -1.73
C THR A 196 2.51 19.06 -0.25
N PHE A 197 2.65 17.87 0.35
CA PHE A 197 2.48 17.62 1.76
C PHE A 197 3.78 17.02 2.29
N SER A 198 4.62 17.83 2.93
CA SER A 198 5.89 17.40 3.53
C SER A 198 5.76 17.19 5.03
N ASN A 199 6.77 16.57 5.63
CA ASN A 199 6.70 16.15 7.03
C ASN A 199 5.39 15.41 7.34
N PHE A 200 4.97 14.58 6.39
CA PHE A 200 3.68 13.90 6.43
C PHE A 200 3.73 12.76 7.45
N ASN A 201 2.93 12.90 8.50
CA ASN A 201 2.77 11.90 9.54
C ASN A 201 1.30 11.53 9.62
N MET A 202 1.02 10.23 9.60
CA MET A 202 -0.34 9.71 9.67
C MET A 202 -0.42 8.57 10.67
N ASN A 203 -1.44 8.60 11.53
CA ASN A 203 -1.80 7.48 12.38
C ASN A 203 -3.19 6.99 11.99
N VAL A 204 -3.33 5.69 11.80
CA VAL A 204 -4.61 5.03 11.50
C VAL A 204 -4.88 3.99 12.57
N LYS A 205 -6.04 4.08 13.22
CA LYS A 205 -6.51 3.08 14.17
C LYS A 205 -7.57 2.19 13.56
N ASN A 206 -7.49 0.90 13.85
CA ASN A 206 -8.46 -0.12 13.47
C ASN A 206 -8.71 -0.23 11.96
N LEU A 207 -7.66 -0.12 11.14
CA LEU A 207 -7.79 -0.39 9.71
C LEU A 207 -8.19 -1.86 9.50
N ASN A 208 -9.33 -2.11 8.86
CA ASN A 208 -9.89 -3.46 8.80
C ASN A 208 -10.71 -3.70 7.53
N SER A 209 -11.04 -4.96 7.27
CA SER A 209 -11.91 -5.38 6.17
C SER A 209 -13.35 -5.69 6.60
N ALA A 210 -13.71 -5.45 7.86
CA ALA A 210 -14.98 -5.83 8.50
C ALA A 210 -15.32 -7.34 8.42
N LYS A 211 -14.31 -8.20 8.22
CA LYS A 211 -14.51 -9.66 8.06
C LYS A 211 -14.06 -10.48 9.26
N ILE A 212 -13.54 -9.86 10.31
CA ILE A 212 -13.12 -10.54 11.52
C ILE A 212 -14.14 -10.24 12.62
N LYS A 213 -14.87 -11.28 13.03
CA LYS A 213 -15.91 -11.16 14.08
C LYS A 213 -15.29 -10.66 15.38
N GLY A 214 -15.97 -9.72 16.05
CA GLY A 214 -15.58 -9.16 17.35
C GLY A 214 -14.45 -8.11 17.28
N LYS A 215 -14.00 -7.71 16.08
CA LYS A 215 -13.08 -6.60 15.90
C LYS A 215 -13.82 -5.30 15.60
N PRO A 216 -13.30 -4.13 16.06
CA PRO A 216 -13.88 -2.83 15.72
C PRO A 216 -13.90 -2.61 14.22
N THR A 217 -14.99 -2.02 13.72
CA THR A 217 -15.12 -1.66 12.29
C THR A 217 -14.87 -0.18 12.02
N LYS A 218 -14.92 0.65 13.07
CA LYS A 218 -14.64 2.08 12.97
C LYS A 218 -13.14 2.34 12.79
N VAL A 219 -12.80 3.05 11.73
CA VAL A 219 -11.45 3.51 11.40
C VAL A 219 -11.32 4.98 11.77
N ASP A 220 -10.26 5.34 12.50
CA ASP A 220 -9.91 6.70 12.83
C ASP A 220 -8.54 7.03 12.24
N ILE A 221 -8.44 8.12 11.48
CA ILE A 221 -7.22 8.58 10.81
C ILE A 221 -6.89 10.00 11.28
N LYS A 222 -5.66 10.21 11.69
CA LYS A 222 -5.10 11.51 12.03
C LYS A 222 -3.89 11.78 11.15
N ILE A 223 -3.85 12.95 10.52
CA ILE A 223 -2.75 13.40 9.67
C ILE A 223 -2.25 14.74 10.17
N ASN A 224 -0.93 14.89 10.24
CA ASN A 224 -0.25 16.16 10.47
C ASN A 224 0.85 16.29 9.43
N CYS A 225 0.92 17.42 8.76
CA CYS A 225 1.92 17.68 7.72
C CYS A 225 2.16 19.18 7.54
N SER A 226 3.15 19.53 6.72
CA SER A 226 3.33 20.87 6.18
C SER A 226 2.72 20.92 4.78
N PHE A 227 1.64 21.70 4.63
CA PHE A 227 0.98 21.91 3.34
C PHE A 227 1.73 22.94 2.51
N MET A 228 2.05 22.60 1.29
CA MET A 228 2.82 23.39 0.33
C MET A 228 4.20 23.82 0.85
N ASN A 229 4.77 23.12 1.86
CA ASN A 229 5.97 23.51 2.61
C ASN A 229 5.85 24.87 3.34
N LEU A 230 4.65 25.36 3.54
CA LEU A 230 4.38 26.71 4.07
C LEU A 230 3.64 26.68 5.39
N SER A 231 2.60 25.87 5.49
CA SER A 231 1.65 25.96 6.59
C SER A 231 1.36 24.63 7.22
N PRO A 232 1.21 24.54 8.55
CA PRO A 232 0.80 23.31 9.20
C PRO A 232 -0.63 22.94 8.78
N LEU A 233 -0.86 21.66 8.49
CA LEU A 233 -2.16 21.09 8.20
C LEU A 233 -2.39 19.89 9.12
N SER A 234 -3.51 19.92 9.83
CA SER A 234 -4.01 18.79 10.63
C SER A 234 -5.34 18.31 10.07
N VAL A 235 -5.48 16.98 9.90
CA VAL A 235 -6.70 16.37 9.39
C VAL A 235 -7.13 15.25 10.33
N ASN A 236 -8.42 15.21 10.66
CA ASN A 236 -9.08 14.08 11.28
C ASN A 236 -10.10 13.50 10.30
N TRP A 237 -10.04 12.20 10.08
CA TRP A 237 -10.94 11.51 9.18
C TRP A 237 -11.38 10.19 9.80
N ASN A 238 -12.66 9.91 9.79
CA ASN A 238 -13.19 8.66 10.31
C ASN A 238 -14.34 8.13 9.47
N PHE A 239 -14.49 6.83 9.49
CA PHE A 239 -15.57 6.11 8.83
C PHE A 239 -15.73 4.72 9.45
N ASP A 240 -16.89 4.12 9.27
CA ASP A 240 -17.14 2.73 9.66
C ASP A 240 -17.10 1.81 8.43
N VAL A 241 -16.17 0.85 8.43
CA VAL A 241 -16.07 -0.12 7.34
C VAL A 241 -17.30 -1.00 7.25
N GLY A 242 -18.03 -1.21 8.35
CA GLY A 242 -19.28 -1.97 8.40
C GLY A 242 -20.50 -1.21 7.83
N ASP A 243 -20.43 0.12 7.72
CA ASP A 243 -21.52 0.92 7.16
C ASP A 243 -21.63 0.74 5.64
N GLN A 244 -22.79 0.24 5.20
CA GLN A 244 -23.06 0.00 3.77
C GLN A 244 -23.36 1.30 2.99
N ASN A 245 -23.66 2.40 3.66
CA ASN A 245 -23.85 3.72 3.07
C ASN A 245 -22.51 4.42 2.79
N ASP A 246 -21.39 3.84 3.27
CA ASP A 246 -20.04 4.38 3.12
C ASP A 246 -19.89 5.81 3.70
N ALA A 247 -20.65 6.15 4.76
CA ALA A 247 -20.60 7.45 5.39
C ALA A 247 -19.21 7.67 6.04
N PHE A 248 -18.72 8.90 5.94
CA PHE A 248 -17.47 9.33 6.56
C PHE A 248 -17.57 10.75 7.07
N ALA A 249 -16.71 11.09 8.01
CA ALA A 249 -16.52 12.47 8.48
C ALA A 249 -15.04 12.84 8.32
N ILE A 250 -14.79 14.01 7.74
CA ILE A 250 -13.45 14.57 7.59
C ILE A 250 -13.45 16.02 8.03
N SER A 251 -12.45 16.41 8.81
CA SER A 251 -12.20 17.80 9.18
C SER A 251 -10.72 18.11 9.02
N GLY A 252 -10.43 19.32 8.54
CA GLY A 252 -9.05 19.78 8.36
C GLY A 252 -8.89 21.21 8.88
N LYS A 253 -7.71 21.50 9.41
CA LYS A 253 -7.34 22.85 9.88
C LYS A 253 -5.94 23.19 9.37
N THR A 254 -5.82 24.32 8.73
CA THR A 254 -4.54 24.95 8.41
C THR A 254 -4.52 26.37 8.95
N THR A 255 -3.35 26.90 9.23
CA THR A 255 -3.16 28.27 9.73
C THR A 255 -2.06 28.98 8.93
N ASN A 256 -2.21 30.29 8.78
CA ASN A 256 -1.20 31.14 8.14
C ASN A 256 -0.81 30.71 6.72
N LEU A 257 -1.75 30.13 5.95
CA LEU A 257 -1.52 29.79 4.56
C LEU A 257 -1.62 31.08 3.72
N PRO A 258 -0.51 31.59 3.12
CA PRO A 258 -0.61 32.72 2.22
C PRO A 258 -1.40 32.34 0.97
N ALA A 259 -2.23 33.25 0.44
CA ALA A 259 -3.04 32.99 -0.75
C ALA A 259 -2.20 32.55 -1.95
N SER A 260 -0.99 33.07 -2.10
CA SER A 260 -0.03 32.66 -3.14
C SER A 260 0.52 31.24 -2.95
N GLY A 261 0.37 30.66 -1.77
CA GLY A 261 0.90 29.34 -1.43
C GLY A 261 0.30 28.20 -2.24
N ILE A 262 -0.92 28.36 -2.78
CA ILE A 262 -1.58 27.37 -3.63
C ILE A 262 -1.33 27.62 -5.14
N ASN A 263 -0.60 28.66 -5.49
CA ASN A 263 -0.29 28.98 -6.90
C ASN A 263 0.34 27.82 -7.68
N PRO A 264 1.23 26.97 -7.12
CA PRO A 264 1.77 25.83 -7.85
C PRO A 264 0.69 24.85 -8.33
N PHE A 265 -0.47 24.83 -7.66
CA PHE A 265 -1.61 24.01 -8.10
C PHE A 265 -2.51 24.77 -9.08
N ILE A 266 -2.75 26.05 -8.86
CA ILE A 266 -3.76 26.83 -9.60
C ILE A 266 -3.22 27.39 -10.91
N ARG A 267 -2.00 27.96 -10.92
CA ARG A 267 -1.42 28.65 -12.08
C ARG A 267 -1.45 27.86 -13.38
N PRO A 268 -1.18 26.56 -13.42
CA PRO A 268 -1.22 25.81 -14.66
C PRO A 268 -2.58 25.84 -15.37
N TYR A 269 -3.66 26.16 -14.65
CA TYR A 269 -5.04 26.23 -15.17
C TYR A 269 -5.51 27.65 -15.50
N LEU A 270 -4.69 28.66 -15.20
CA LEU A 270 -5.01 30.06 -15.50
C LEU A 270 -4.43 30.41 -16.87
N HIS A 271 -5.27 30.84 -17.79
CA HIS A 271 -4.93 31.34 -19.13
C HIS A 271 -4.78 32.87 -19.11
#